data_0b3d70a1812ec01becffda1145139863
#
_entry.id   0b3d70a1812ec01becffda1145139863
#
_cell.length_a   1.000
_cell.length_b   1.000
_cell.length_c   1.000
_cell.angle_alpha   90.00
_cell.angle_beta   90.00
_cell.angle_gamma   90.00
#
_symmetry.space_group_name_H-M   'P 1'
#
loop_
_entity.id
_entity.type
_entity.pdbx_description
1 polymer ?
#
loop_
_entity_poly.entity_id
_entity_poly.type
_entity_poly.pdbx_seq_one_letter_code
_entity_poly.pdbx_strand_id
1 'polypeptide(L)'
;MKIFFSLRHSGAIRNFGSVLRGLAAQGHHIHISFIMADKIDHRGGRIITELQKECPTITCSELLKRTNVRWFELARAIRFTIDLLRYRLPIYADSIALRARAERRVPRPARWLTKIPIFGWKLFNQAAHRLLLAIERAIPVDPVIEADVLEQQPDLLLVSPLVDLGSDQVDYIKVAKKHGIRSGLCVHSWDNLT
;
A
#
# COMPACT_ATOMS: atom_id res chain seq x y z
N MET A 1 -6.53 4.96 22.09
CA MET A 1 -6.89 4.90 20.67
C MET A 1 -6.65 3.48 20.16
N LYS A 2 -7.46 3.07 19.17
CA LYS A 2 -7.24 1.83 18.41
C LYS A 2 -6.56 2.18 17.08
N ILE A 3 -5.42 1.60 16.81
CA ILE A 3 -4.61 1.88 15.61
C ILE A 3 -4.54 0.61 14.76
N PHE A 4 -4.97 0.69 13.51
CA PHE A 4 -4.74 -0.35 12.52
C PHE A 4 -3.49 -0.01 11.71
N PHE A 5 -2.47 -0.85 11.76
CA PHE A 5 -1.22 -0.60 11.06
C PHE A 5 -0.96 -1.65 9.99
N SER A 6 -1.19 -1.28 8.73
CA SER A 6 -0.90 -2.13 7.59
C SER A 6 0.57 -2.02 7.19
N LEU A 7 1.31 -3.12 7.34
CA LEU A 7 2.69 -3.27 6.90
C LEU A 7 2.76 -4.22 5.70
N ARG A 8 3.62 -3.93 4.74
CA ARG A 8 3.76 -4.81 3.58
C ARG A 8 4.38 -6.16 3.92
N HIS A 9 5.39 -6.18 4.80
CA HIS A 9 6.07 -7.40 5.22
C HIS A 9 6.56 -7.27 6.66
N SER A 10 6.71 -8.40 7.33
CA SER A 10 7.13 -8.47 8.74
C SER A 10 8.48 -7.80 9.03
N GLY A 11 9.41 -7.85 8.08
CA GLY A 11 10.73 -7.22 8.24
C GLY A 11 10.71 -5.70 8.43
N ALA A 12 9.64 -5.01 7.98
CA ALA A 12 9.49 -3.58 8.18
C ALA A 12 9.27 -3.20 9.66
N ILE A 13 8.81 -4.13 10.49
CA ILE A 13 8.49 -3.87 11.89
C ILE A 13 9.70 -3.44 12.70
N ARG A 14 10.91 -3.86 12.32
CA ARG A 14 12.15 -3.44 12.97
C ARG A 14 12.33 -1.92 13.01
N ASN A 15 11.80 -1.22 11.99
CA ASN A 15 11.92 0.23 11.88
C ASN A 15 10.90 0.95 12.76
N PHE A 16 9.86 0.24 13.21
CA PHE A 16 8.77 0.81 14.00
C PHE A 16 8.72 0.28 15.43
N GLY A 17 9.57 -0.69 15.79
CA GLY A 17 9.50 -1.39 17.08
C GLY A 17 9.53 -0.46 18.31
N SER A 18 10.38 0.58 18.32
CA SER A 18 10.44 1.56 19.40
C SER A 18 9.18 2.43 19.46
N VAL A 19 8.65 2.83 18.31
CA VAL A 19 7.41 3.63 18.22
C VAL A 19 6.22 2.81 18.71
N LEU A 20 6.12 1.55 18.30
CA LEU A 20 5.04 0.65 18.71
C LEU A 20 5.05 0.41 20.24
N ARG A 21 6.23 0.19 20.83
CA ARG A 21 6.37 0.09 22.30
C ARG A 21 5.94 1.37 23.00
N GLY A 22 6.36 2.53 22.48
CA GLY A 22 5.98 3.83 23.03
C GLY A 22 4.48 4.09 22.99
N LEU A 23 3.83 3.75 21.87
CA LEU A 23 2.37 3.87 21.74
C LEU A 23 1.64 2.87 22.67
N ALA A 24 2.11 1.63 22.76
CA ALA A 24 1.53 0.64 23.65
C ALA A 24 1.66 1.06 25.14
N ALA A 25 2.81 1.62 25.52
CA ALA A 25 3.04 2.15 26.88
C ALA A 25 2.13 3.34 27.21
N GLN A 26 1.67 4.08 26.21
CA GLN A 26 0.65 5.16 26.35
C GLN A 26 -0.79 4.61 26.39
N GLY A 27 -0.99 3.31 26.40
CA GLY A 27 -2.30 2.67 26.48
C GLY A 27 -3.05 2.60 25.14
N HIS A 28 -2.34 2.70 24.02
CA HIS A 28 -2.95 2.50 22.70
C HIS A 28 -3.03 1.00 22.37
N HIS A 29 -4.14 0.58 21.73
CA HIS A 29 -4.30 -0.75 21.17
C HIS A 29 -3.85 -0.71 19.70
N ILE A 30 -2.94 -1.59 19.30
CA ILE A 30 -2.35 -1.59 17.96
C ILE A 30 -2.60 -2.94 17.31
N HIS A 31 -3.32 -2.94 16.20
CA HIS A 31 -3.47 -4.11 15.36
C HIS A 31 -2.56 -3.98 14.14
N ILE A 32 -1.61 -4.91 13.99
CA ILE A 32 -0.64 -4.92 12.90
C ILE A 32 -1.05 -5.98 11.89
N SER A 33 -1.38 -5.56 10.67
CA SER A 33 -1.67 -6.45 9.57
C SER A 33 -0.54 -6.41 8.54
N PHE A 34 0.04 -7.57 8.16
CA PHE A 34 1.16 -7.63 7.21
C PHE A 34 1.04 -8.84 6.27
N ILE A 35 1.62 -8.72 5.08
CA ILE A 35 1.65 -9.83 4.14
C ILE A 35 2.59 -10.90 4.69
N MET A 36 2.02 -12.04 5.09
CA MET A 36 2.79 -13.25 5.34
C MET A 36 3.24 -13.78 3.97
N ALA A 37 4.45 -13.42 3.56
CA ALA A 37 5.07 -14.07 2.42
C ALA A 37 5.61 -15.44 2.87
N ASP A 38 5.62 -16.42 1.95
CA ASP A 38 6.23 -17.76 2.15
C ASP A 38 7.71 -17.73 2.55
N LYS A 39 8.30 -16.54 2.55
CA LYS A 39 9.61 -16.24 3.11
C LYS A 39 9.39 -15.34 4.35
N ILE A 40 8.93 -15.96 5.44
CA ILE A 40 9.01 -15.33 6.75
C ILE A 40 10.47 -14.93 6.95
N ASP A 41 10.75 -13.65 6.91
CA ASP A 41 11.99 -13.14 7.48
C ASP A 41 11.96 -13.56 8.96
N HIS A 42 12.68 -14.64 9.29
CA HIS A 42 12.73 -15.22 10.64
C HIS A 42 13.05 -14.15 11.71
N ARG A 43 13.67 -13.04 11.31
CA ARG A 43 13.95 -11.90 12.18
C ARG A 43 12.69 -11.08 12.46
N GLY A 44 11.88 -10.78 11.43
CA GLY A 44 10.64 -10.04 11.59
C GLY A 44 9.62 -10.78 12.47
N GLY A 45 9.48 -12.10 12.26
CA GLY A 45 8.61 -12.95 13.07
C GLY A 45 9.00 -12.97 14.56
N ARG A 46 10.31 -13.04 14.86
CA ARG A 46 10.81 -12.96 16.23
C ARG A 46 10.49 -11.62 16.91
N ILE A 47 10.73 -10.52 16.21
CA ILE A 47 10.43 -9.17 16.72
C ILE A 47 8.94 -9.03 17.04
N ILE A 48 8.06 -9.55 16.18
CA ILE A 48 6.62 -9.55 16.42
C ILE A 48 6.27 -10.33 17.67
N THR A 49 6.80 -11.54 17.81
CA THR A 49 6.55 -12.38 18.98
C THR A 49 7.04 -11.74 20.28
N GLU A 50 8.19 -11.08 20.24
CA GLU A 50 8.74 -10.33 21.36
C GLU A 50 7.84 -9.13 21.71
N LEU A 51 7.45 -8.34 20.70
CA LEU A 51 6.55 -7.21 20.88
C LEU A 51 5.20 -7.61 21.52
N GLN A 52 4.62 -8.72 21.07
CA GLN A 52 3.35 -9.21 21.63
C GLN A 52 3.49 -9.71 23.07
N LYS A 53 4.66 -10.30 23.43
CA LYS A 53 4.94 -10.69 24.81
C LYS A 53 5.14 -9.49 25.73
N GLU A 54 5.86 -8.47 25.25
CA GLU A 54 6.15 -7.25 26.00
C GLU A 54 4.93 -6.33 26.10
N CYS A 55 4.10 -6.30 25.06
CA CYS A 55 2.99 -5.37 24.90
C CYS A 55 1.70 -6.14 24.53
N PRO A 56 0.89 -6.60 25.49
CA PRO A 56 -0.35 -7.34 25.23
C PRO A 56 -1.40 -6.58 24.43
N THR A 57 -1.27 -5.25 24.35
CA THR A 57 -2.14 -4.38 23.53
C THR A 57 -1.79 -4.41 22.04
N ILE A 58 -0.74 -5.14 21.64
CA ILE A 58 -0.35 -5.32 20.24
C ILE A 58 -0.84 -6.68 19.75
N THR A 59 -1.72 -6.66 18.75
CA THR A 59 -2.22 -7.86 18.05
C THR A 59 -1.74 -7.86 16.61
N CYS A 60 -1.71 -9.03 15.98
CA CYS A 60 -1.25 -9.18 14.59
C CYS A 60 -2.17 -10.09 13.79
N SER A 61 -2.34 -9.78 12.49
CA SER A 61 -3.03 -10.62 11.51
C SER A 61 -2.30 -10.65 10.18
N GLU A 62 -2.75 -11.51 9.28
CA GLU A 62 -2.33 -11.49 7.88
C GLU A 62 -3.03 -10.36 7.13
N LEU A 63 -2.29 -9.63 6.28
CA LEU A 63 -2.85 -8.61 5.41
C LEU A 63 -3.67 -9.27 4.30
N LEU A 64 -4.95 -9.00 4.30
CA LEU A 64 -5.87 -9.57 3.32
C LEU A 64 -5.73 -8.86 1.96
N LYS A 65 -5.96 -9.65 0.90
CA LYS A 65 -6.04 -9.16 -0.47
C LYS A 65 -7.48 -9.24 -0.96
N ARG A 66 -7.78 -8.52 -2.03
CA ARG A 66 -9.08 -8.62 -2.69
C ARG A 66 -9.44 -10.08 -3.01
N THR A 67 -10.64 -10.48 -2.65
CA THR A 67 -11.17 -11.83 -2.90
C THR A 67 -11.69 -11.97 -4.31
N ASN A 68 -12.27 -10.91 -4.88
CA ASN A 68 -12.74 -10.93 -6.26
C ASN A 68 -11.56 -10.80 -7.23
N VAL A 69 -11.19 -11.90 -7.87
CA VAL A 69 -10.04 -11.99 -8.78
C VAL A 69 -10.10 -10.97 -9.92
N ARG A 70 -11.27 -10.72 -10.51
CA ARG A 70 -11.42 -9.77 -11.62
C ARG A 70 -11.12 -8.33 -11.16
N TRP A 71 -11.67 -7.93 -10.02
CA TRP A 71 -11.41 -6.62 -9.44
C TRP A 71 -9.97 -6.49 -8.96
N PHE A 72 -9.37 -7.56 -8.44
CA PHE A 72 -7.98 -7.61 -8.04
C PHE A 72 -7.04 -7.35 -9.24
N GLU A 73 -7.20 -8.12 -10.32
CA GLU A 73 -6.36 -7.96 -11.51
C GLU A 73 -6.55 -6.60 -12.20
N LEU A 74 -7.81 -6.12 -12.28
CA LEU A 74 -8.10 -4.81 -12.86
C LEU A 74 -7.46 -3.67 -12.03
N ALA A 75 -7.68 -3.66 -10.72
CA ALA A 75 -7.10 -2.66 -9.84
C ALA A 75 -5.58 -2.63 -9.93
N ARG A 76 -4.96 -3.82 -9.91
CA ARG A 76 -3.53 -3.99 -10.02
C ARG A 76 -2.99 -3.48 -11.37
N ALA A 77 -3.65 -3.84 -12.48
CA ALA A 77 -3.27 -3.36 -13.80
C ALA A 77 -3.35 -1.84 -13.93
N ILE A 78 -4.43 -1.24 -13.40
CA ILE A 78 -4.62 0.21 -13.38
C ILE A 78 -3.53 0.88 -12.54
N ARG A 79 -3.27 0.39 -11.31
CA ARG A 79 -2.25 0.94 -10.40
C ARG A 79 -0.86 0.89 -11.03
N PHE A 80 -0.47 -0.22 -11.65
CA PHE A 80 0.80 -0.31 -12.38
C PHE A 80 0.87 0.67 -13.55
N THR A 81 -0.24 0.89 -14.25
CA THR A 81 -0.27 1.85 -15.38
C THR A 81 -0.18 3.28 -14.88
N ILE A 82 -0.85 3.63 -13.78
CA ILE A 82 -0.73 4.93 -13.11
C ILE A 82 0.74 5.21 -12.74
N ASP A 83 1.42 4.24 -12.14
CA ASP A 83 2.83 4.37 -11.76
C ASP A 83 3.74 4.55 -12.98
N LEU A 84 3.50 3.78 -14.06
CA LEU A 84 4.24 3.95 -15.30
C LEU A 84 4.08 5.36 -15.91
N LEU A 85 2.83 5.87 -15.95
CA LEU A 85 2.55 7.22 -16.46
C LEU A 85 3.19 8.30 -15.57
N ARG A 86 3.22 8.08 -14.24
CA ARG A 86 3.93 8.98 -13.31
C ARG A 86 5.41 9.09 -13.66
N TYR A 87 6.10 7.96 -13.84
CA TYR A 87 7.54 7.95 -14.16
C TYR A 87 7.87 8.45 -15.57
N ARG A 88 6.85 8.74 -16.39
CA ARG A 88 7.02 9.43 -17.69
C ARG A 88 6.88 10.95 -17.59
N LEU A 89 6.51 11.49 -16.44
CA LEU A 89 6.49 12.93 -16.24
C LEU A 89 7.92 13.50 -16.25
N PRO A 90 8.10 14.75 -16.73
CA PRO A 90 9.43 15.37 -16.83
C PRO A 90 10.22 15.39 -15.52
N ILE A 91 9.54 15.52 -14.38
CA ILE A 91 10.17 15.51 -13.06
C ILE A 91 10.91 14.19 -12.75
N TYR A 92 10.56 13.11 -13.43
CA TYR A 92 11.19 11.79 -13.28
C TYR A 92 12.06 11.41 -14.49
N ALA A 93 12.48 12.39 -15.32
CA ALA A 93 13.26 12.13 -16.53
C ALA A 93 14.52 11.30 -16.25
N ASP A 94 15.22 11.62 -15.15
CA ASP A 94 16.47 10.98 -14.74
C ASP A 94 16.25 9.65 -14.00
N SER A 95 15.00 9.29 -13.70
CA SER A 95 14.67 8.07 -12.94
C SER A 95 14.53 6.85 -13.85
N ILE A 96 15.57 6.56 -14.66
CA ILE A 96 15.56 5.49 -15.68
C ILE A 96 15.28 4.11 -15.05
N ALA A 97 15.90 3.81 -13.90
CA ALA A 97 15.74 2.53 -13.21
C ALA A 97 14.31 2.30 -12.71
N LEU A 98 13.66 3.35 -12.17
CA LEU A 98 12.27 3.28 -11.70
C LEU A 98 11.31 3.09 -12.89
N ARG A 99 11.52 3.80 -13.99
CA ARG A 99 10.75 3.62 -15.21
C ARG A 99 10.87 2.20 -15.76
N ALA A 100 12.08 1.67 -15.89
CA ALA A 100 12.33 0.31 -16.37
C ALA A 100 11.69 -0.75 -15.44
N ARG A 101 11.68 -0.51 -14.13
CA ARG A 101 11.00 -1.37 -13.14
C ARG A 101 9.48 -1.34 -13.32
N ALA A 102 8.89 -0.16 -13.52
CA ALA A 102 7.46 -0.01 -13.78
C ALA A 102 7.06 -0.69 -15.11
N GLU A 103 7.82 -0.49 -16.18
CA GLU A 103 7.55 -1.09 -17.50
C GLU A 103 7.51 -2.63 -17.46
N ARG A 104 8.33 -3.26 -16.63
CA ARG A 104 8.33 -4.73 -16.49
C ARG A 104 7.07 -5.27 -15.81
N ARG A 105 6.41 -4.48 -14.97
CA ARG A 105 5.23 -4.89 -14.18
C ARG A 105 3.90 -4.60 -14.85
N VAL A 106 3.88 -3.64 -15.76
CA VAL A 106 2.65 -3.25 -16.48
C VAL A 106 2.24 -4.35 -17.47
N PRO A 107 0.94 -4.69 -17.56
CA PRO A 107 0.43 -5.64 -18.54
C PRO A 107 0.83 -5.26 -19.98
N ARG A 108 1.10 -6.27 -20.81
CA ARG A 108 1.54 -6.07 -22.21
C ARG A 108 0.68 -5.07 -23.00
N PRO A 109 -0.68 -5.13 -22.96
CA PRO A 109 -1.52 -4.19 -23.70
C PRO A 109 -1.29 -2.75 -23.25
N ALA A 110 -1.25 -2.48 -21.94
CA ALA A 110 -1.05 -1.14 -21.40
C ALA A 110 0.37 -0.62 -21.73
N ARG A 111 1.38 -1.51 -21.68
CA ARG A 111 2.76 -1.15 -22.10
C ARG A 111 2.84 -0.81 -23.58
N TRP A 112 2.10 -1.51 -24.45
CA TRP A 112 2.06 -1.21 -25.87
C TRP A 112 1.39 0.15 -26.11
N LEU A 113 0.24 0.41 -25.51
CA LEU A 113 -0.45 1.71 -25.58
C LEU A 113 0.46 2.87 -25.19
N THR A 114 1.25 2.72 -24.14
CA THR A 114 2.17 3.78 -23.69
C THR A 114 3.37 4.01 -24.63
N LYS A 115 3.61 3.15 -25.63
CA LYS A 115 4.64 3.36 -26.66
C LYS A 115 4.14 4.18 -27.84
N ILE A 116 2.83 4.40 -27.96
CA ILE A 116 2.25 5.24 -29.02
C ILE A 116 2.76 6.69 -28.81
N PRO A 117 3.24 7.38 -29.86
CA PRO A 117 3.83 8.72 -29.73
C PRO A 117 2.94 9.76 -29.05
N ILE A 118 1.62 9.64 -29.18
CA ILE A 118 0.63 10.53 -28.57
C ILE A 118 0.72 10.54 -27.02
N PHE A 119 1.17 9.44 -26.42
CA PHE A 119 1.45 9.35 -24.97
C PHE A 119 2.75 10.06 -24.56
N GLY A 120 3.56 10.51 -25.51
CA GLY A 120 4.69 11.41 -25.26
C GLY A 120 4.27 12.86 -25.00
N TRP A 121 3.04 13.22 -25.33
CA TRP A 121 2.53 14.57 -25.11
C TRP A 121 2.18 14.75 -23.62
N LYS A 122 2.81 15.74 -23.00
CA LYS A 122 2.65 16.05 -21.57
C LYS A 122 1.18 16.14 -21.15
N LEU A 123 0.36 16.86 -21.91
CA LEU A 123 -1.07 17.05 -21.62
C LEU A 123 -1.86 15.75 -21.69
N PHE A 124 -1.59 14.92 -22.69
CA PHE A 124 -2.27 13.63 -22.85
C PHE A 124 -1.88 12.67 -21.73
N ASN A 125 -0.61 12.61 -21.36
CA ASN A 125 -0.15 11.79 -20.24
C ASN A 125 -0.78 12.21 -18.92
N GLN A 126 -0.91 13.51 -18.67
CA GLN A 126 -1.60 14.03 -17.48
C GLN A 126 -3.10 13.70 -17.49
N ALA A 127 -3.77 13.84 -18.63
CA ALA A 127 -5.18 13.49 -18.77
C ALA A 127 -5.42 11.99 -18.54
N ALA A 128 -4.62 11.14 -19.17
CA ALA A 128 -4.67 9.69 -18.98
C ALA A 128 -4.41 9.28 -17.52
N HIS A 129 -3.42 9.89 -16.88
CA HIS A 129 -3.13 9.66 -15.46
C HIS A 129 -4.31 10.05 -14.57
N ARG A 130 -4.92 11.22 -14.79
CA ARG A 130 -6.11 11.67 -14.04
C ARG A 130 -7.32 10.75 -14.27
N LEU A 131 -7.54 10.33 -15.51
CA LEU A 131 -8.62 9.39 -15.84
C LEU A 131 -8.44 8.06 -15.13
N LEU A 132 -7.23 7.48 -15.16
CA LEU A 132 -6.96 6.22 -14.49
C LEU A 132 -7.08 6.34 -12.97
N LEU A 133 -6.69 7.46 -12.38
CA LEU A 133 -6.93 7.73 -10.96
C LEU A 133 -8.43 7.80 -10.64
N ALA A 134 -9.24 8.40 -11.51
CA ALA A 134 -10.69 8.45 -11.33
C ALA A 134 -11.31 7.04 -11.42
N ILE A 135 -10.90 6.24 -12.41
CA ILE A 135 -11.33 4.85 -12.55
C ILE A 135 -10.90 4.02 -11.34
N GLU A 136 -9.66 4.15 -10.89
CA GLU A 136 -9.16 3.44 -9.70
C GLU A 136 -10.00 3.78 -8.45
N ARG A 137 -10.33 5.04 -8.25
CA ARG A 137 -11.21 5.50 -7.16
C ARG A 137 -12.62 4.92 -7.24
N ALA A 138 -13.14 4.73 -8.46
CA ALA A 138 -14.46 4.16 -8.70
C ALA A 138 -14.55 2.64 -8.48
N ILE A 139 -13.40 1.93 -8.45
CA ILE A 139 -13.38 0.50 -8.12
C ILE A 139 -13.93 0.32 -6.69
N PRO A 140 -14.95 -0.52 -6.48
CA PRO A 140 -15.55 -0.71 -5.18
C PRO A 140 -14.55 -1.27 -4.16
N VAL A 141 -14.77 -0.96 -2.90
CA VAL A 141 -14.03 -1.56 -1.79
C VAL A 141 -14.34 -3.06 -1.73
N ASP A 142 -13.34 -3.87 -1.45
CA ASP A 142 -13.54 -5.31 -1.26
C ASP A 142 -14.20 -5.58 0.11
N PRO A 143 -15.33 -6.33 0.16
CA PRO A 143 -16.05 -6.55 1.41
C PRO A 143 -15.23 -7.25 2.50
N VAL A 144 -14.28 -8.12 2.11
CA VAL A 144 -13.46 -8.86 3.07
C VAL A 144 -12.43 -7.95 3.71
N ILE A 145 -11.79 -7.06 2.92
CA ILE A 145 -10.87 -6.05 3.46
C ILE A 145 -11.63 -5.04 4.32
N GLU A 146 -12.84 -4.67 3.90
CA GLU A 146 -13.70 -3.77 4.66
C GLU A 146 -14.06 -4.37 6.02
N ALA A 147 -14.49 -5.64 6.06
CA ALA A 147 -14.80 -6.34 7.30
C ALA A 147 -13.60 -6.45 8.23
N ASP A 148 -12.41 -6.81 7.71
CA ASP A 148 -11.17 -6.91 8.48
C ASP A 148 -10.82 -5.60 9.21
N VAL A 149 -10.89 -4.48 8.49
CA VAL A 149 -10.63 -3.16 9.09
C VAL A 149 -11.69 -2.79 10.12
N LEU A 150 -12.97 -3.00 9.81
CA LEU A 150 -14.07 -2.60 10.70
C LEU A 150 -14.17 -3.47 11.96
N GLU A 151 -13.76 -4.74 11.89
CA GLU A 151 -13.69 -5.62 13.06
C GLU A 151 -12.77 -5.04 14.14
N GLN A 152 -11.68 -4.39 13.75
CA GLN A 152 -10.75 -3.75 14.67
C GLN A 152 -11.24 -2.39 15.20
N GLN A 153 -12.28 -1.80 14.59
CA GLN A 153 -12.83 -0.49 14.95
C GLN A 153 -11.74 0.59 15.16
N PRO A 154 -10.86 0.83 14.19
CA PRO A 154 -9.72 1.71 14.39
C PRO A 154 -10.12 3.19 14.39
N ASP A 155 -9.52 3.97 15.29
CA ASP A 155 -9.56 5.45 15.27
C ASP A 155 -8.61 6.02 14.22
N LEU A 156 -7.56 5.25 13.89
CA LEU A 156 -6.49 5.63 12.97
C LEU A 156 -6.01 4.42 12.18
N LEU A 157 -5.91 4.57 10.85
CA LEU A 157 -5.32 3.58 9.96
C LEU A 157 -3.98 4.10 9.43
N LEU A 158 -2.92 3.35 9.68
CA LEU A 158 -1.57 3.64 9.20
C LEU A 158 -1.15 2.63 8.14
N VAL A 159 -0.42 3.08 7.13
CA VAL A 159 0.16 2.20 6.09
C VAL A 159 1.65 2.46 5.91
N SER A 160 2.42 1.42 5.59
CA SER A 160 3.85 1.53 5.25
C SER A 160 4.35 0.32 4.47
N PRO A 161 5.10 0.53 3.36
CA PRO A 161 5.15 1.70 2.49
C PRO A 161 4.02 1.64 1.45
N LEU A 162 3.24 2.70 1.30
CA LEU A 162 2.18 2.79 0.28
C LEU A 162 2.73 2.90 -1.15
N VAL A 163 3.94 3.42 -1.27
CA VAL A 163 4.60 3.79 -2.54
C VAL A 163 5.10 2.62 -3.39
N ASP A 164 4.81 1.40 -2.99
CA ASP A 164 5.20 0.26 -3.80
C ASP A 164 4.29 0.10 -5.02
N LEU A 165 4.91 -0.25 -6.17
CA LEU A 165 4.21 -0.36 -7.45
C LEU A 165 3.01 -1.32 -7.35
N GLY A 166 1.81 -0.82 -7.65
CA GLY A 166 0.57 -1.59 -7.62
C GLY A 166 0.14 -2.02 -6.21
N SER A 167 0.46 -1.24 -5.19
CA SER A 167 0.24 -1.59 -3.78
C SER A 167 -1.20 -1.99 -3.46
N ASP A 168 -1.35 -3.14 -2.80
CA ASP A 168 -2.64 -3.61 -2.28
C ASP A 168 -3.10 -2.78 -1.06
N GLN A 169 -2.19 -2.06 -0.40
CA GLN A 169 -2.51 -1.19 0.74
C GLN A 169 -3.43 -0.02 0.38
N VAL A 170 -3.54 0.31 -0.91
CA VAL A 170 -4.51 1.31 -1.41
C VAL A 170 -5.94 0.91 -1.02
N ASP A 171 -6.27 -0.38 -0.97
CA ASP A 171 -7.61 -0.84 -0.61
C ASP A 171 -7.94 -0.52 0.85
N TYR A 172 -6.99 -0.65 1.76
CA TYR A 172 -7.13 -0.25 3.17
C TYR A 172 -7.37 1.26 3.33
N ILE A 173 -6.66 2.08 2.55
CA ILE A 173 -6.91 3.53 2.51
C ILE A 173 -8.31 3.86 1.98
N LYS A 174 -8.80 3.10 0.99
CA LYS A 174 -10.16 3.27 0.46
C LYS A 174 -11.22 2.94 1.51
N VAL A 175 -11.01 1.88 2.30
CA VAL A 175 -11.87 1.56 3.45
C VAL A 175 -11.87 2.70 4.46
N ALA A 176 -10.70 3.15 4.88
CA ALA A 176 -10.58 4.25 5.83
C ALA A 176 -11.33 5.50 5.35
N LYS A 177 -11.15 5.86 4.08
CA LYS A 177 -11.84 7.01 3.49
C LYS A 177 -13.36 6.83 3.44
N LYS A 178 -13.84 5.63 3.09
CA LYS A 178 -15.29 5.32 3.01
C LYS A 178 -15.97 5.48 4.37
N HIS A 179 -15.29 5.09 5.45
CA HIS A 179 -15.81 5.09 6.81
C HIS A 179 -15.38 6.30 7.67
N GLY A 180 -14.74 7.31 7.08
CA GLY A 180 -14.31 8.51 7.82
C GLY A 180 -13.19 8.25 8.83
N ILE A 181 -12.49 7.09 8.73
CA ILE A 181 -11.36 6.74 9.59
C ILE A 181 -10.15 7.59 9.16
N ARG A 182 -9.51 8.25 10.12
CA ARG A 182 -8.28 8.99 9.85
C ARG A 182 -7.21 8.04 9.34
N SER A 183 -6.46 8.45 8.32
CA SER A 183 -5.40 7.61 7.77
C SER A 183 -4.10 8.38 7.58
N GLY A 184 -2.98 7.67 7.71
CA GLY A 184 -1.64 8.24 7.58
C GLY A 184 -0.67 7.29 6.90
N LEU A 185 0.36 7.86 6.26
CA LEU A 185 1.49 7.15 5.67
C LEU A 185 2.68 7.23 6.61
N CYS A 186 3.21 6.07 7.01
CA CYS A 186 4.46 5.98 7.76
C CYS A 186 5.62 5.70 6.81
N VAL A 187 6.51 6.68 6.67
CA VAL A 187 7.70 6.58 5.83
C VAL A 187 8.83 5.99 6.68
N HIS A 188 9.41 4.88 6.25
CA HIS A 188 10.51 4.22 6.95
C HIS A 188 11.84 4.27 6.20
N SER A 189 11.83 4.73 4.94
CA SER A 189 13.02 4.91 4.12
C SER A 189 12.83 6.12 3.20
N TRP A 190 13.92 6.83 2.92
CA TRP A 190 13.90 7.99 2.02
C TRP A 190 13.49 7.66 0.58
N ASP A 191 13.77 6.45 0.12
CA ASP A 191 13.34 5.96 -1.20
C ASP A 191 11.81 5.79 -1.33
N ASN A 192 11.09 5.85 -0.23
CA ASN A 192 9.64 5.88 -0.21
C ASN A 192 9.05 7.26 -0.52
N LEU A 193 9.87 8.28 -0.65
CA LEU A 193 9.46 9.67 -0.94
C LEU A 193 9.64 10.05 -2.42
N THR A 194 10.15 9.15 -3.25
CA THR A 194 10.45 9.38 -4.68
C THR A 194 9.28 9.03 -5.61
#